data_45f947016169a51449dcbad01eafbd9b
#
_entry.id   45f947016169a51449dcbad01eafbd9b
#
_cell.length_a   1.000
_cell.length_b   1.000
_cell.length_c   1.000
_cell.angle_alpha   90.00
_cell.angle_beta   90.00
_cell.angle_gamma   90.00
#
_symmetry.space_group_name_H-M   'P 1'
#
loop_
_entity.id
_entity.type
_entity.pdbx_description
1 polymer ?
#
loop_
_entity_poly.entity_id
_entity_poly.type
_entity_poly.pdbx_seq_one_letter_code
_entity_poly.pdbx_strand_id
1 'polypeptide(L)'
;MSAKKPRAKKTAPTAHLVAEETRDAGRDARKEVPRSSHAEWTPAPHRDPIAILEAQSAGRIQELVPIRYGRMSDSAFTFYRGGAAIMAADLAPTPATGIVVQSCGDAHISNFGGFASPDRKLVFGLN
;
A
#
# COMPACT_ATOMS: atom_id res chain seq x y z
N MET A 1 14.03 3.01 -46.15
CA MET A 1 12.81 3.67 -45.63
C MET A 1 12.78 3.43 -44.11
N SER A 2 13.17 4.45 -43.35
CA SER A 2 13.31 4.33 -41.89
C SER A 2 12.02 4.79 -41.22
N ALA A 3 11.32 3.89 -40.54
CA ALA A 3 10.06 4.18 -39.85
C ALA A 3 10.33 4.97 -38.58
N LYS A 4 9.82 6.19 -38.51
CA LYS A 4 9.91 7.11 -37.38
C LYS A 4 9.01 6.60 -36.23
N LYS A 5 9.62 6.18 -35.11
CA LYS A 5 8.94 5.73 -33.89
C LYS A 5 8.06 6.87 -33.32
N PRO A 6 6.79 6.62 -32.95
CA PRO A 6 5.94 7.68 -32.40
C PRO A 6 6.46 8.13 -31.03
N ARG A 7 6.61 9.44 -30.90
CA ARG A 7 7.05 10.13 -29.67
C ARG A 7 5.91 10.07 -28.65
N ALA A 8 6.14 9.43 -27.51
CA ALA A 8 5.19 9.39 -26.41
C ALA A 8 4.76 10.83 -26.02
N LYS A 9 3.45 11.08 -25.98
CA LYS A 9 2.89 12.33 -25.46
C LYS A 9 3.30 12.45 -23.99
N LYS A 10 4.10 13.48 -23.66
CA LYS A 10 4.30 13.92 -22.28
C LYS A 10 2.93 14.32 -21.73
N THR A 11 2.42 13.56 -20.76
CA THR A 11 1.31 13.98 -19.93
C THR A 11 1.68 15.30 -19.27
N ALA A 12 0.80 16.29 -19.41
CA ALA A 12 0.96 17.58 -18.75
C ALA A 12 1.07 17.36 -17.23
N PRO A 13 1.87 18.18 -16.50
CA PRO A 13 1.92 18.09 -15.04
C PRO A 13 0.51 18.32 -14.51
N THR A 14 0.07 17.43 -13.61
CA THR A 14 -1.20 17.54 -12.89
C THR A 14 -1.26 18.92 -12.26
N ALA A 15 -2.20 19.76 -12.70
CA ALA A 15 -2.40 21.07 -12.12
C ALA A 15 -2.65 20.89 -10.60
N HIS A 16 -1.92 21.64 -9.78
CA HIS A 16 -2.21 21.69 -8.33
C HIS A 16 -3.63 22.23 -8.18
N LEU A 17 -4.54 21.35 -7.77
CA LEU A 17 -5.89 21.75 -7.42
C LEU A 17 -5.82 22.80 -6.29
N VAL A 18 -6.62 23.86 -6.39
CA VAL A 18 -6.75 24.83 -5.33
C VAL A 18 -7.26 24.11 -4.07
N ALA A 19 -6.85 24.53 -2.88
CA ALA A 19 -7.15 23.83 -1.62
C ALA A 19 -8.65 23.58 -1.39
N GLU A 20 -9.49 24.48 -1.90
CA GLU A 20 -10.96 24.38 -1.82
C GLU A 20 -11.50 23.27 -2.74
N GLU A 21 -11.05 23.22 -4.00
CA GLU A 21 -11.40 22.17 -4.95
C GLU A 21 -10.97 20.78 -4.45
N THR A 22 -9.80 20.69 -3.84
CA THR A 22 -9.30 19.45 -3.22
C THR A 22 -10.17 19.03 -2.03
N ARG A 23 -10.67 20.00 -1.24
CA ARG A 23 -11.57 19.72 -0.12
C ARG A 23 -12.93 19.20 -0.60
N ASP A 24 -13.47 19.79 -1.64
CA ASP A 24 -14.77 19.40 -2.19
C ASP A 24 -14.70 18.05 -2.89
N ALA A 25 -13.65 17.80 -3.68
CA ALA A 25 -13.38 16.48 -4.23
C ALA A 25 -13.26 15.40 -3.14
N GLY A 26 -12.59 15.72 -2.02
CA GLY A 26 -12.50 14.81 -0.87
C GLY A 26 -13.83 14.59 -0.14
N ARG A 27 -14.77 15.55 -0.16
CA ARG A 27 -16.13 15.37 0.36
C ARG A 27 -16.97 14.48 -0.54
N ASP A 28 -16.87 14.67 -1.84
CA ASP A 28 -17.63 13.89 -2.81
C ASP A 28 -17.14 12.44 -2.84
N ALA A 29 -15.84 12.22 -2.84
CA ALA A 29 -15.27 10.88 -2.69
C ALA A 29 -15.79 10.14 -1.43
N ARG A 30 -16.00 10.86 -0.31
CA ARG A 30 -16.56 10.29 0.92
C ARG A 30 -18.06 10.00 0.87
N LYS A 31 -18.81 10.65 -0.03
CA LYS A 31 -20.21 10.31 -0.28
C LYS A 31 -20.32 9.01 -1.08
N GLU A 32 -19.44 8.85 -2.08
CA GLU A 32 -19.39 7.65 -2.92
C GLU A 32 -18.85 6.44 -2.17
N VAL A 33 -17.77 6.65 -1.40
CA VAL A 33 -17.12 5.61 -0.58
C VAL A 33 -17.09 6.07 0.88
N PRO A 34 -18.17 5.84 1.65
CA PRO A 34 -18.23 6.18 3.06
C PRO A 34 -17.18 5.41 3.86
N ARG A 35 -16.58 6.03 4.89
CA ARG A 35 -15.61 5.36 5.75
C ARG A 35 -16.14 4.08 6.40
N SER A 36 -17.43 4.01 6.67
CA SER A 36 -18.10 2.82 7.20
C SER A 36 -18.05 1.63 6.25
N SER A 37 -17.97 1.84 4.93
CA SER A 37 -17.86 0.75 3.97
C SER A 37 -16.56 -0.05 4.11
N HIS A 38 -15.53 0.53 4.71
CA HIS A 38 -14.27 -0.16 4.97
C HIS A 38 -14.31 -1.07 6.22
N ALA A 39 -15.37 -1.00 7.03
CA ALA A 39 -15.57 -1.91 8.16
C ALA A 39 -16.13 -3.28 7.71
N GLU A 40 -16.70 -3.34 6.53
CA GLU A 40 -17.25 -4.56 5.96
C GLU A 40 -16.17 -5.24 5.11
N TRP A 41 -15.79 -6.44 5.53
CA TRP A 41 -14.85 -7.25 4.76
C TRP A 41 -15.43 -8.63 4.51
N THR A 42 -15.43 -9.05 3.27
CA THR A 42 -15.84 -10.39 2.85
C THR A 42 -14.66 -11.05 2.14
N PRO A 43 -14.21 -12.23 2.58
CA PRO A 43 -13.13 -12.92 1.92
C PRO A 43 -13.49 -13.25 0.46
N ALA A 44 -12.55 -13.04 -0.44
CA ALA A 44 -12.73 -13.42 -1.84
C ALA A 44 -12.98 -14.94 -1.98
N PRO A 45 -13.78 -15.37 -2.96
CA PRO A 45 -13.86 -16.79 -3.30
C PRO A 45 -12.46 -17.36 -3.56
N HIS A 46 -12.18 -18.54 -2.99
CA HIS A 46 -10.88 -19.22 -3.13
C HIS A 46 -9.68 -18.43 -2.56
N ARG A 47 -9.92 -17.58 -1.55
CA ARG A 47 -8.86 -16.90 -0.82
C ARG A 47 -7.86 -17.91 -0.25
N ASP A 48 -6.61 -17.83 -0.70
CA ASP A 48 -5.51 -18.69 -0.24
C ASP A 48 -4.31 -17.84 0.23
N PRO A 49 -4.24 -17.48 1.50
CA PRO A 49 -3.16 -16.68 2.04
C PRO A 49 -1.81 -17.41 2.02
N ILE A 50 -1.82 -18.74 2.06
CA ILE A 50 -0.58 -19.52 2.00
C ILE A 50 0.02 -19.46 0.61
N ALA A 51 -0.78 -19.65 -0.43
CA ALA A 51 -0.32 -19.53 -1.81
C ALA A 51 0.25 -18.12 -2.10
N ILE A 52 -0.34 -17.06 -1.52
CA ILE A 52 0.19 -15.69 -1.64
C ILE A 52 1.59 -15.58 -1.01
N LEU A 53 1.79 -16.15 0.17
CA LEU A 53 3.10 -16.13 0.85
C LEU A 53 4.14 -16.96 0.11
N GLU A 54 3.77 -18.13 -0.41
CA GLU A 54 4.65 -18.98 -1.21
C GLU A 54 5.06 -18.30 -2.51
N ALA A 55 4.13 -17.70 -3.23
CA ALA A 55 4.42 -16.94 -4.44
C ALA A 55 5.38 -15.76 -4.15
N GLN A 56 5.16 -15.03 -3.05
CA GLN A 56 6.07 -13.95 -2.62
C GLN A 56 7.46 -14.50 -2.27
N SER A 57 7.54 -15.70 -1.73
CA SER A 57 8.79 -16.31 -1.28
C SER A 57 9.69 -16.74 -2.44
N ALA A 58 9.14 -16.98 -3.63
CA ALA A 58 9.91 -17.33 -4.82
C ALA A 58 10.99 -16.29 -5.20
N GLY A 59 10.71 -15.00 -4.95
CA GLY A 59 11.65 -13.90 -5.20
C GLY A 59 12.58 -13.56 -4.03
N ARG A 60 12.56 -14.32 -2.94
CA ARG A 60 13.35 -14.07 -1.74
C ARG A 60 14.60 -14.95 -1.68
N ILE A 61 15.51 -14.61 -0.76
CA ILE A 61 16.66 -15.46 -0.42
C ILE A 61 16.13 -16.72 0.27
N GLN A 62 16.22 -17.87 -0.40
CA GLN A 62 15.55 -19.11 0.00
C GLN A 62 15.99 -19.60 1.39
N GLU A 63 17.25 -19.41 1.75
CA GLU A 63 17.79 -19.80 3.06
C GLU A 63 17.13 -19.02 4.21
N LEU A 64 16.61 -17.81 3.96
CA LEU A 64 15.96 -16.97 4.96
C LEU A 64 14.44 -17.18 5.04
N VAL A 65 13.84 -17.90 4.10
CA VAL A 65 12.38 -18.14 4.07
C VAL A 65 11.90 -18.90 5.31
N PRO A 66 12.54 -20.00 5.75
CA PRO A 66 12.14 -20.70 6.96
C PRO A 66 12.24 -19.83 8.22
N ILE A 67 13.28 -19.01 8.32
CA ILE A 67 13.47 -18.08 9.46
C ILE A 67 12.34 -17.05 9.47
N ARG A 68 11.97 -16.51 8.31
CA ARG A 68 10.85 -15.58 8.17
C ARG A 68 9.53 -16.20 8.64
N TYR A 69 9.22 -17.40 8.19
CA TYR A 69 7.99 -18.10 8.60
C TYR A 69 7.99 -18.43 10.08
N GLY A 70 9.11 -18.88 10.65
CA GLY A 70 9.26 -19.09 12.07
C GLY A 70 8.96 -17.83 12.89
N ARG A 71 9.47 -16.67 12.46
CA ARG A 71 9.16 -15.39 13.12
C ARG A 71 7.70 -14.97 12.95
N MET A 72 7.11 -15.21 11.78
CA MET A 72 5.70 -14.88 11.54
C MET A 72 4.74 -15.74 12.36
N SER A 73 5.10 -16.97 12.68
CA SER A 73 4.24 -17.91 13.44
C SER A 73 4.24 -17.68 14.96
N ASP A 74 5.09 -16.79 15.46
CA ASP A 74 5.24 -16.55 16.90
C ASP A 74 4.01 -15.87 17.53
N SER A 75 3.40 -14.91 16.85
CA SER A 75 2.21 -14.20 17.33
C SER A 75 1.40 -13.57 16.20
N ALA A 76 0.15 -13.19 16.50
CA ALA A 76 -0.68 -12.43 15.56
C ALA A 76 -0.02 -11.12 15.10
N PHE A 77 0.71 -10.46 15.99
CA PHE A 77 1.43 -9.21 15.66
C PHE A 77 2.60 -9.46 14.71
N THR A 78 3.39 -10.49 14.96
CA THR A 78 4.52 -10.84 14.08
C THR A 78 4.04 -11.36 12.73
N PHE A 79 2.91 -12.08 12.69
CA PHE A 79 2.25 -12.44 11.44
C PHE A 79 1.80 -11.21 10.65
N TYR A 80 1.14 -10.25 11.31
CA TYR A 80 0.70 -8.99 10.69
C TYR A 80 1.86 -8.25 10.03
N ARG A 81 3.01 -8.14 10.69
CA ARG A 81 4.21 -7.51 10.12
C ARG A 81 4.73 -8.21 8.86
N GLY A 82 4.51 -9.52 8.74
CA GLY A 82 4.93 -10.30 7.57
C GLY A 82 3.86 -10.44 6.48
N GLY A 83 2.61 -10.06 6.77
CA GLY A 83 1.42 -10.35 5.97
C GLY A 83 1.01 -9.28 4.97
N ALA A 84 1.84 -8.29 4.65
CA ALA A 84 1.47 -7.16 3.79
C ALA A 84 0.90 -7.58 2.42
N ALA A 85 1.43 -8.64 1.80
CA ALA A 85 0.92 -9.14 0.53
C ALA A 85 -0.49 -9.72 0.66
N ILE A 86 -0.78 -10.41 1.77
CA ILE A 86 -2.13 -10.94 2.06
C ILE A 86 -3.09 -9.77 2.25
N MET A 87 -2.70 -8.77 3.04
CA MET A 87 -3.52 -7.57 3.26
C MET A 87 -3.80 -6.83 1.95
N ALA A 88 -2.81 -6.68 1.07
CA ALA A 88 -3.00 -6.06 -0.23
C ALA A 88 -4.00 -6.84 -1.10
N ALA A 89 -3.92 -8.16 -1.11
CA ALA A 89 -4.88 -9.01 -1.83
C ALA A 89 -6.29 -8.91 -1.25
N ASP A 90 -6.42 -8.87 0.08
CA ASP A 90 -7.69 -8.75 0.77
C ASP A 90 -8.35 -7.37 0.58
N LEU A 91 -7.55 -6.31 0.45
CA LEU A 91 -8.05 -4.94 0.24
C LEU A 91 -8.33 -4.62 -1.23
N ALA A 92 -7.74 -5.34 -2.18
CA ALA A 92 -7.89 -5.06 -3.61
C ALA A 92 -9.36 -5.01 -4.09
N PRO A 93 -10.28 -5.88 -3.65
CA PRO A 93 -11.69 -5.83 -4.03
C PRO A 93 -12.53 -4.83 -3.22
N THR A 94 -11.98 -4.16 -2.23
CA THR A 94 -12.74 -3.23 -1.38
C THR A 94 -13.05 -1.92 -2.12
N PRO A 95 -14.12 -1.20 -1.73
CA PRO A 95 -14.45 0.07 -2.34
C PRO A 95 -13.29 1.07 -2.29
N ALA A 96 -13.02 1.73 -3.42
CA ALA A 96 -11.94 2.68 -3.55
C ALA A 96 -12.44 4.00 -4.17
N THR A 97 -11.91 5.13 -3.69
CA THR A 97 -12.27 6.47 -4.17
C THR A 97 -11.63 6.82 -5.51
N GLY A 98 -10.71 6.01 -6.03
CA GLY A 98 -9.92 6.34 -7.21
C GLY A 98 -8.82 7.38 -6.99
N ILE A 99 -8.71 7.94 -5.78
CA ILE A 99 -7.62 8.86 -5.44
C ILE A 99 -6.34 8.05 -5.26
N VAL A 100 -5.35 8.30 -6.12
CA VAL A 100 -4.05 7.65 -6.06
C VAL A 100 -3.07 8.53 -5.30
N VAL A 101 -2.45 7.98 -4.27
CA VAL A 101 -1.44 8.66 -3.45
C VAL A 101 -0.18 7.80 -3.34
N GLN A 102 0.95 8.44 -3.11
CA GLN A 102 2.13 7.69 -2.72
C GLN A 102 1.92 7.15 -1.31
N SER A 103 1.98 5.83 -1.17
CA SER A 103 1.85 5.16 0.12
C SER A 103 3.22 4.74 0.63
N CYS A 104 3.41 4.85 1.94
CA CYS A 104 4.49 4.17 2.63
C CYS A 104 4.11 2.71 2.85
N GLY A 105 5.04 1.80 2.64
CA GLY A 105 4.86 0.38 2.98
C GLY A 105 5.11 0.13 4.47
N ASP A 106 4.72 -1.06 4.93
CA ASP A 106 5.01 -1.57 6.27
C ASP A 106 4.62 -0.62 7.43
N ALA A 107 3.45 0.00 7.31
CA ALA A 107 2.95 1.03 8.22
C ALA A 107 2.42 0.46 9.56
N HIS A 108 3.20 -0.38 10.24
CA HIS A 108 2.86 -0.84 11.60
C HIS A 108 3.42 0.10 12.68
N ILE A 109 2.85 0.06 13.88
CA ILE A 109 3.13 1.03 14.95
C ILE A 109 4.62 1.13 15.33
N SER A 110 5.38 0.05 15.21
CA SER A 110 6.82 0.05 15.52
C SER A 110 7.67 0.83 14.51
N ASN A 111 7.12 1.18 13.35
CA ASN A 111 7.82 1.96 12.33
C ASN A 111 7.54 3.46 12.44
N PHE A 112 6.67 3.87 13.38
CA PHE A 112 6.49 5.28 13.69
C PHE A 112 7.52 5.70 14.75
N GLY A 113 8.19 6.81 14.52
CA GLY A 113 9.19 7.31 15.45
C GLY A 113 9.79 8.64 15.06
N GLY A 114 10.73 9.08 15.89
CA GLY A 114 11.51 10.28 15.63
C GLY A 114 12.80 9.92 14.89
N PHE A 115 13.12 10.67 13.86
CA PHE A 115 14.37 10.53 13.11
C PHE A 115 14.87 11.86 12.59
N ALA A 116 16.13 11.92 12.21
CA ALA A 116 16.73 13.14 11.68
C ALA A 116 16.41 13.25 10.16
N SER A 117 15.85 14.39 9.75
CA SER A 117 15.72 14.73 8.34
C SER A 117 17.10 15.05 7.72
N PRO A 118 17.20 15.08 6.38
CA PRO A 118 18.42 15.52 5.71
C PRO A 118 18.91 16.91 6.18
N ASP A 119 17.99 17.79 6.59
CA ASP A 119 18.28 19.11 7.15
C ASP A 119 18.67 19.09 8.64
N ARG A 120 18.89 17.90 9.21
CA ARG A 120 19.23 17.68 10.62
C ARG A 120 18.18 18.20 11.61
N LYS A 121 16.93 18.23 11.21
CA LYS A 121 15.80 18.51 12.09
C LYS A 121 15.20 17.20 12.58
N LEU A 122 14.79 17.18 13.86
CA LEU A 122 14.02 16.06 14.37
C LEU A 122 12.61 16.10 13.76
N VAL A 123 12.24 15.03 13.09
CA VAL A 123 10.91 14.84 12.51
C VAL A 123 10.30 13.56 13.06
N PHE A 124 8.97 13.53 13.17
CA PHE A 124 8.23 12.32 13.50
C PHE A 124 7.50 11.84 12.26
N GLY A 125 7.58 10.57 12.01
CA GLY A 125 6.92 9.97 10.85
C GLY A 125 7.06 8.47 10.81
N LEU A 126 6.81 7.93 9.65
CA LEU A 126 6.99 6.52 9.34
C LEU A 126 8.35 6.32 8.67
N ASN A 127 9.12 5.37 9.18
CA ASN A 127 10.43 4.97 8.64
C ASN A 127 10.27 3.81 7.66
#